data_7cbb08446703180b33673ecb9f3ca10d
#
_entry.id   7cbb08446703180b33673ecb9f3ca10d
#
_cell.length_a   1.000
_cell.length_b   1.000
_cell.length_c   1.000
_cell.angle_alpha   90.00
_cell.angle_beta   90.00
_cell.angle_gamma   90.00
#
_symmetry.space_group_name_H-M   'P 1'
#
loop_
_entity.id
_entity.type
_entity.pdbx_description
1 polymer ?
#
loop_
_entity_poly.entity_id
_entity_poly.type
_entity_poly.pdbx_seq_one_letter_code
_entity_poly.pdbx_strand_id
1 'polypeptide(L)'
;MATPIIKQVPPEYVGGKILFCGTDGRFYNAAGQAVKHSFSPSSQTNRPNMHSSYPMMRQYAHRLCHHLVYETFVGPRTKGMEIDHINGNKLDWSLNNLREITPAENRRCAQYLRVLREKIPHHWQTFEREDYLRFYSMPLDEFKAMLAIYTNTPHPVDWDMTHHCEC
;
A
#
# COMPACT_ATOMS: atom_id res chain seq x y z
N MET A 1 -19.38 -3.74 -3.10
CA MET A 1 -18.10 -4.06 -2.42
C MET A 1 -18.23 -5.41 -1.76
N ALA A 2 -17.23 -6.28 -1.88
CA ALA A 2 -17.25 -7.59 -1.21
C ALA A 2 -17.14 -7.42 0.31
N THR A 3 -17.82 -8.27 1.07
CA THR A 3 -17.70 -8.29 2.54
C THR A 3 -16.28 -8.71 2.93
N PRO A 4 -15.58 -7.99 3.81
CA PRO A 4 -14.23 -8.35 4.22
C PRO A 4 -14.21 -9.70 4.95
N ILE A 5 -13.21 -10.49 4.65
CA ILE A 5 -12.90 -11.72 5.39
C ILE A 5 -12.16 -11.31 6.66
N ILE A 6 -12.60 -11.78 7.83
CA ILE A 6 -11.96 -11.51 9.12
C ILE A 6 -11.26 -12.78 9.61
N LYS A 7 -9.99 -12.67 10.01
CA LYS A 7 -9.21 -13.74 10.62
C LYS A 7 -8.57 -13.29 11.92
N GLN A 8 -8.34 -14.23 12.82
CA GLN A 8 -7.50 -13.99 14.00
C GLN A 8 -6.05 -13.86 13.57
N VAL A 9 -5.39 -12.82 14.04
CA VAL A 9 -3.93 -12.65 13.87
C VAL A 9 -3.22 -13.72 14.71
N PRO A 10 -2.23 -14.43 14.16
CA PRO A 10 -1.46 -15.39 14.93
C PRO A 10 -0.93 -14.80 16.24
N PRO A 11 -1.17 -15.44 17.38
CA PRO A 11 -0.82 -14.88 18.71
C PRO A 11 0.66 -14.52 18.85
N GLU A 12 1.54 -15.27 18.20
CA GLU A 12 3.01 -15.02 18.18
C GLU A 12 3.37 -13.67 17.57
N TYR A 13 2.54 -13.11 16.67
CA TYR A 13 2.77 -11.81 16.07
C TYR A 13 2.34 -10.64 16.96
N VAL A 14 1.50 -10.91 17.95
CA VAL A 14 0.87 -9.87 18.78
C VAL A 14 1.15 -10.05 20.29
N GLY A 15 2.22 -10.79 20.62
CA GLY A 15 2.65 -11.00 22.01
C GLY A 15 1.65 -11.81 22.84
N GLY A 16 1.02 -12.82 22.25
CA GLY A 16 0.05 -13.70 22.89
C GLY A 16 -1.35 -13.10 23.08
N LYS A 17 -1.59 -11.86 22.62
CA LYS A 17 -2.89 -11.19 22.71
C LYS A 17 -3.84 -11.66 21.60
N ILE A 18 -5.14 -11.45 21.83
CA ILE A 18 -6.17 -11.73 20.83
C ILE A 18 -6.42 -10.46 20.00
N LEU A 19 -6.20 -10.56 18.72
CA LEU A 19 -6.46 -9.53 17.73
C LEU A 19 -7.04 -10.19 16.47
N PHE A 20 -8.00 -9.55 15.84
CA PHE A 20 -8.54 -9.94 14.54
C PHE A 20 -8.23 -8.86 13.52
N CYS A 21 -8.02 -9.22 12.27
CA CYS A 21 -7.94 -8.26 11.17
C CYS A 21 -8.80 -8.70 9.99
N GLY A 22 -9.30 -7.70 9.25
CA GLY A 22 -10.03 -7.89 8.01
C GLY A 22 -9.13 -7.71 6.78
N THR A 23 -9.53 -8.29 5.65
CA THR A 23 -8.89 -8.05 4.35
C THR A 23 -8.96 -6.57 3.94
N ASP A 24 -9.85 -5.80 4.54
CA ASP A 24 -9.99 -4.35 4.39
C ASP A 24 -9.01 -3.54 5.27
N GLY A 25 -8.14 -4.22 6.02
CA GLY A 25 -7.15 -3.60 6.90
C GLY A 25 -7.67 -3.18 8.28
N ARG A 26 -8.94 -3.41 8.60
CA ARG A 26 -9.49 -3.07 9.93
C ARG A 26 -9.09 -4.09 10.98
N PHE A 27 -8.86 -3.62 12.21
CA PHE A 27 -8.50 -4.46 13.34
C PHE A 27 -9.57 -4.44 14.42
N TYR A 28 -9.76 -5.60 15.09
CA TYR A 28 -10.78 -5.79 16.13
C TYR A 28 -10.18 -6.54 17.32
N ASN A 29 -10.60 -6.17 18.54
CA ASN A 29 -10.25 -6.91 19.76
C ASN A 29 -11.13 -8.16 19.93
N ALA A 30 -10.91 -8.92 21.01
CA ALA A 30 -11.69 -10.13 21.35
C ALA A 30 -13.20 -9.86 21.53
N ALA A 31 -13.59 -8.64 21.85
CA ALA A 31 -14.99 -8.24 21.99
C ALA A 31 -15.61 -7.74 20.66
N GLY A 32 -14.88 -7.85 19.53
CA GLY A 32 -15.34 -7.38 18.22
C GLY A 32 -15.32 -5.85 18.05
N GLN A 33 -14.73 -5.11 18.97
CA GLN A 33 -14.63 -3.66 18.89
C GLN A 33 -13.43 -3.26 18.03
N ALA A 34 -13.61 -2.22 17.21
CA ALA A 34 -12.55 -1.70 16.36
C ALA A 34 -11.37 -1.17 17.18
N VAL A 35 -10.17 -1.58 16.79
CA VAL A 35 -8.91 -1.15 17.43
C VAL A 35 -8.23 -0.09 16.56
N LYS A 36 -7.91 1.05 17.18
CA LYS A 36 -7.19 2.14 16.50
C LYS A 36 -5.69 1.82 16.43
N HIS A 37 -5.08 2.13 15.30
CA HIS A 37 -3.63 2.15 15.14
C HIS A 37 -3.01 3.44 15.71
N SER A 38 -1.70 3.43 15.88
CA SER A 38 -0.87 4.61 16.14
C SER A 38 0.20 4.73 15.03
N PHE A 39 0.93 5.83 15.00
CA PHE A 39 2.03 5.98 14.05
C PHE A 39 3.35 5.60 14.73
N SER A 40 4.22 4.92 13.97
CA SER A 40 5.60 4.71 14.37
C SER A 40 6.31 6.06 14.43
N PRO A 41 6.98 6.42 15.55
CA PRO A 41 7.86 7.58 15.53
C PRO A 41 8.94 7.34 14.46
N SER A 42 9.16 8.29 13.57
CA SER A 42 10.28 8.19 12.64
C SER A 42 11.57 8.32 13.45
N SER A 43 12.31 7.23 13.54
CA SER A 43 13.49 7.11 14.42
C SER A 43 14.70 7.94 13.99
N GLN A 44 14.62 8.75 12.94
CA GLN A 44 15.81 9.38 12.37
C GLN A 44 15.67 10.81 11.82
N THR A 45 14.54 11.48 11.96
CA THR A 45 14.48 12.87 11.51
C THR A 45 13.67 13.74 12.46
N ASN A 46 14.32 14.78 13.01
CA ASN A 46 13.66 15.98 13.55
C ASN A 46 12.85 16.74 12.47
N ARG A 47 12.34 16.02 11.44
CA ARG A 47 11.49 16.59 10.40
C ARG A 47 10.05 16.23 10.70
N PRO A 48 9.15 17.22 10.82
CA PRO A 48 7.72 17.01 11.07
C PRO A 48 7.00 16.51 9.80
N ASN A 49 7.59 15.57 9.06
CA ASN A 49 6.97 14.98 7.89
C ASN A 49 6.18 13.75 8.35
N MET A 50 4.89 13.90 8.61
CA MET A 50 3.93 12.82 8.89
C MET A 50 3.93 11.71 7.83
N HIS A 51 4.47 11.97 6.64
CA HIS A 51 4.53 11.01 5.53
C HIS A 51 5.59 9.90 5.67
N SER A 52 6.49 9.99 6.65
CA SER A 52 7.52 8.94 6.88
C SER A 52 7.11 7.88 7.90
N SER A 53 6.04 8.12 8.66
CA SER A 53 5.59 7.21 9.72
C SER A 53 4.69 6.11 9.16
N TYR A 54 4.92 4.86 9.61
CA TYR A 54 4.05 3.75 9.28
C TYR A 54 3.01 3.52 10.37
N PRO A 55 1.74 3.22 10.02
CA PRO A 55 0.74 2.78 10.98
C PRO A 55 1.17 1.51 11.70
N MET A 56 1.00 1.49 13.04
CA MET A 56 1.40 0.36 13.88
C MET A 56 0.41 0.08 15.00
N MET A 57 0.37 -1.16 15.43
CA MET A 57 -0.42 -1.65 16.55
C MET A 57 0.44 -1.68 17.82
N ARG A 58 0.61 -0.53 18.47
CA ARG A 58 1.50 -0.36 19.64
C ARG A 58 1.26 -1.35 20.76
N GLN A 59 -0.01 -1.54 21.11
CA GLN A 59 -0.42 -2.45 22.20
C GLN A 59 -0.31 -3.94 21.82
N TYR A 60 -0.01 -4.23 20.55
CA TYR A 60 0.12 -5.57 19.99
C TYR A 60 1.56 -5.77 19.47
N ALA A 61 2.51 -5.84 20.39
CA ALA A 61 3.92 -6.06 20.12
C ALA A 61 4.58 -5.06 19.14
N HIS A 62 4.06 -3.82 19.06
CA HIS A 62 4.58 -2.76 18.19
C HIS A 62 4.70 -3.15 16.70
N ARG A 63 3.80 -4.02 16.23
CA ARG A 63 3.81 -4.51 14.85
C ARG A 63 3.21 -3.49 13.89
N LEU A 64 3.77 -3.40 12.69
CA LEU A 64 3.25 -2.57 11.61
C LEU A 64 1.94 -3.16 11.06
N CYS A 65 0.95 -2.30 10.78
CA CYS A 65 -0.37 -2.75 10.35
C CYS A 65 -0.33 -3.58 9.07
N HIS A 66 0.42 -3.12 8.04
CA HIS A 66 0.55 -3.86 6.78
C HIS A 66 1.23 -5.23 6.94
N HIS A 67 2.21 -5.36 7.86
CA HIS A 67 2.80 -6.67 8.17
C HIS A 67 1.77 -7.62 8.78
N LEU A 68 0.98 -7.13 9.77
CA LEU A 68 -0.03 -7.96 10.42
C LEU A 68 -1.09 -8.45 9.43
N VAL A 69 -1.59 -7.57 8.56
CA VAL A 69 -2.58 -7.98 7.54
C VAL A 69 -1.97 -9.00 6.59
N TYR A 70 -0.81 -8.71 6.00
CA TYR A 70 -0.17 -9.62 5.06
C TYR A 70 0.11 -11.00 5.68
N GLU A 71 0.78 -11.01 6.83
CA GLU A 71 1.18 -12.25 7.52
C GLU A 71 -0.03 -13.07 8.02
N THR A 72 -1.17 -12.44 8.32
CA THR A 72 -2.39 -13.15 8.73
C THR A 72 -3.07 -13.85 7.57
N PHE A 73 -3.06 -13.28 6.38
CA PHE A 73 -3.82 -13.79 5.25
C PHE A 73 -2.96 -14.60 4.27
N VAL A 74 -1.72 -14.24 4.09
CA VAL A 74 -0.78 -14.87 3.14
C VAL A 74 0.20 -15.80 3.85
N GLY A 75 0.73 -15.39 5.01
CA GLY A 75 1.70 -16.17 5.77
C GLY A 75 2.95 -15.36 6.12
N PRO A 76 3.91 -15.99 6.83
CA PRO A 76 5.15 -15.34 7.24
C PRO A 76 5.88 -14.74 6.05
N ARG A 77 6.39 -13.52 6.24
CA ARG A 77 7.20 -12.84 5.22
C ARG A 77 8.48 -13.62 4.93
N THR A 78 8.81 -13.77 3.65
CA THR A 78 10.06 -14.37 3.21
C THR A 78 11.28 -13.55 3.68
N LYS A 79 12.30 -14.21 4.17
CA LYS A 79 13.53 -13.54 4.63
C LYS A 79 14.16 -12.72 3.48
N GLY A 80 14.41 -11.45 3.73
CA GLY A 80 15.01 -10.53 2.76
C GLY A 80 14.01 -9.86 1.80
N MET A 81 12.72 -10.22 1.89
CA MET A 81 11.65 -9.55 1.14
C MET A 81 11.01 -8.41 1.95
N GLU A 82 10.36 -7.50 1.27
CA GLU A 82 9.63 -6.36 1.84
C GLU A 82 8.15 -6.44 1.49
N ILE A 83 7.29 -5.97 2.39
CA ILE A 83 5.86 -5.80 2.09
C ILE A 83 5.65 -4.38 1.56
N ASP A 84 5.24 -4.30 0.32
CA ASP A 84 5.04 -3.06 -0.42
C ASP A 84 3.55 -2.70 -0.49
N HIS A 85 3.27 -1.39 -0.47
CA HIS A 85 1.95 -0.81 -0.77
C HIS A 85 1.91 -0.49 -2.27
N ILE A 86 1.16 -1.27 -3.05
CA ILE A 86 1.13 -1.20 -4.52
C ILE A 86 0.85 0.22 -5.00
N ASN A 87 -0.13 0.91 -4.40
CA ASN A 87 -0.47 2.30 -4.72
C ASN A 87 0.43 3.35 -4.04
N GLY A 88 1.45 2.93 -3.28
CA GLY A 88 2.34 3.81 -2.52
C GLY A 88 1.69 4.57 -1.36
N ASN A 89 0.43 4.30 -1.03
CA ASN A 89 -0.28 4.87 0.10
C ASN A 89 -0.08 4.02 1.35
N LYS A 90 0.77 4.46 2.26
CA LYS A 90 1.05 3.76 3.52
C LYS A 90 -0.14 3.67 4.48
N LEU A 91 -1.19 4.43 4.23
CA LEU A 91 -2.43 4.42 5.02
C LEU A 91 -3.46 3.42 4.49
N ASP A 92 -3.20 2.81 3.35
CA ASP A 92 -4.01 1.76 2.76
C ASP A 92 -3.29 0.41 2.89
N TRP A 93 -3.44 -0.23 4.02
CA TRP A 93 -2.93 -1.57 4.29
C TRP A 93 -3.97 -2.67 4.10
N SER A 94 -4.99 -2.45 3.26
CA SER A 94 -5.88 -3.50 2.80
C SER A 94 -5.09 -4.60 2.08
N LEU A 95 -5.49 -5.84 2.23
CA LEU A 95 -4.77 -6.99 1.66
C LEU A 95 -4.58 -6.85 0.14
N ASN A 96 -5.59 -6.32 -0.55
CA ASN A 96 -5.54 -6.12 -2.00
C ASN A 96 -4.47 -5.11 -2.45
N ASN A 97 -4.07 -4.20 -1.57
CA ASN A 97 -3.01 -3.21 -1.84
C ASN A 97 -1.62 -3.68 -1.38
N LEU A 98 -1.50 -4.88 -0.83
CA LEU A 98 -0.22 -5.39 -0.31
C LEU A 98 0.35 -6.49 -1.21
N ARG A 99 1.68 -6.51 -1.32
CA ARG A 99 2.43 -7.58 -1.97
C ARG A 99 3.82 -7.72 -1.36
N GLU A 100 4.40 -8.91 -1.51
CA GLU A 100 5.79 -9.17 -1.15
C GLU A 100 6.68 -9.00 -2.36
N ILE A 101 7.75 -8.21 -2.25
CA ILE A 101 8.70 -7.93 -3.33
C ILE A 101 10.13 -7.84 -2.79
N THR A 102 11.10 -7.92 -3.68
CA THR A 102 12.50 -7.70 -3.32
C THR A 102 12.76 -6.21 -3.04
N PRO A 103 13.78 -5.87 -2.21
CA PRO A 103 14.19 -4.48 -2.00
C PRO A 103 14.59 -3.76 -3.30
N ALA A 104 15.09 -4.49 -4.29
CA ALA A 104 15.43 -3.91 -5.60
C ALA A 104 14.18 -3.50 -6.40
N GLU A 105 13.16 -4.37 -6.42
CA GLU A 105 11.86 -4.06 -7.05
C GLU A 105 11.16 -2.93 -6.33
N ASN A 106 11.19 -2.89 -4.98
CA ASN A 106 10.58 -1.81 -4.23
C ASN A 106 11.21 -0.46 -4.57
N ARG A 107 12.56 -0.38 -4.66
CA ARG A 107 13.25 0.82 -5.12
C ARG A 107 12.89 1.20 -6.55
N ARG A 108 12.72 0.24 -7.45
CA ARG A 108 12.26 0.48 -8.82
C ARG A 108 10.84 1.06 -8.83
N CYS A 109 9.90 0.44 -8.14
CA CYS A 109 8.51 0.93 -8.05
C CYS A 109 8.42 2.34 -7.47
N ALA A 110 9.26 2.68 -6.48
CA ALA A 110 9.33 4.03 -5.93
C ALA A 110 9.66 5.11 -6.96
N GLN A 111 10.34 4.78 -8.07
CA GLN A 111 10.62 5.73 -9.15
C GLN A 111 9.33 6.08 -9.91
N TYR A 112 8.46 5.11 -10.20
CA TYR A 112 7.17 5.33 -10.86
C TYR A 112 6.26 6.19 -9.97
N LEU A 113 6.15 5.85 -8.70
CA LEU A 113 5.37 6.63 -7.73
C LEU A 113 5.88 8.07 -7.61
N ARG A 114 7.19 8.28 -7.69
CA ARG A 114 7.76 9.64 -7.70
C ARG A 114 7.31 10.41 -8.94
N VAL A 115 7.38 9.80 -10.12
CA VAL A 115 6.95 10.42 -11.38
C VAL A 115 5.44 10.73 -11.34
N LEU A 116 4.60 9.79 -10.86
CA LEU A 116 3.16 10.02 -10.68
C LEU A 116 2.87 11.23 -9.79
N ARG A 117 3.50 11.29 -8.62
CA ARG A 117 3.34 12.40 -7.67
C ARG A 117 3.78 13.74 -8.23
N GLU A 118 4.84 13.74 -9.05
CA GLU A 118 5.37 14.95 -9.70
C GLU A 118 4.46 15.43 -10.84
N LYS A 119 3.98 14.52 -11.69
CA LYS A 119 3.26 14.85 -12.92
C LYS A 119 1.76 15.01 -12.72
N ILE A 120 1.16 14.24 -11.82
CA ILE A 120 -0.28 14.24 -11.56
C ILE A 120 -0.59 14.24 -10.04
N PRO A 121 -0.14 15.27 -9.29
CA PRO A 121 -0.14 15.27 -7.82
C PRO A 121 -1.53 15.08 -7.19
N HIS A 122 -2.60 15.48 -7.88
CA HIS A 122 -3.98 15.37 -7.39
C HIS A 122 -4.68 14.05 -7.76
N HIS A 123 -4.13 13.29 -8.70
CA HIS A 123 -4.77 12.08 -9.25
C HIS A 123 -3.96 10.79 -9.05
N TRP A 124 -2.70 10.85 -8.63
CA TRP A 124 -1.84 9.66 -8.58
C TRP A 124 -2.35 8.56 -7.63
N GLN A 125 -3.27 8.85 -6.71
CA GLN A 125 -3.87 7.86 -5.79
C GLN A 125 -5.24 7.34 -6.26
N THR A 126 -5.75 7.79 -7.41
CA THR A 126 -7.07 7.40 -7.92
C THR A 126 -7.03 6.18 -8.85
N PHE A 127 -5.85 5.72 -9.24
CA PHE A 127 -5.68 4.55 -10.07
C PHE A 127 -6.04 3.26 -9.32
N GLU A 128 -6.55 2.29 -10.07
CA GLU A 128 -6.80 0.96 -9.54
C GLU A 128 -5.50 0.17 -9.38
N ARG A 129 -5.54 -0.91 -8.61
CA ARG A 129 -4.39 -1.78 -8.36
C ARG A 129 -3.71 -2.26 -9.64
N GLU A 130 -4.50 -2.65 -10.61
CA GLU A 130 -4.09 -3.18 -11.91
C GLU A 130 -3.30 -2.16 -12.72
N ASP A 131 -3.67 -0.87 -12.64
CA ASP A 131 -2.95 0.22 -13.30
C ASP A 131 -1.54 0.38 -12.74
N TYR A 132 -1.38 0.37 -11.42
CA TYR A 132 -0.06 0.43 -10.81
C TYR A 132 0.81 -0.75 -11.23
N LEU A 133 0.27 -1.98 -11.26
CA LEU A 133 1.00 -3.16 -11.67
C LEU A 133 1.42 -3.06 -13.14
N ARG A 134 0.57 -2.53 -14.01
CA ARG A 134 0.88 -2.25 -15.41
C ARG A 134 1.99 -1.21 -15.52
N PHE A 135 1.92 -0.09 -14.80
CA PHE A 135 2.98 0.92 -14.78
C PHE A 135 4.34 0.34 -14.38
N TYR A 136 4.37 -0.49 -13.33
CA TYR A 136 5.61 -1.11 -12.87
C TYR A 136 6.18 -2.16 -13.84
N SER A 137 5.38 -2.68 -14.76
CA SER A 137 5.81 -3.65 -15.76
C SER A 137 6.45 -3.03 -17.01
N MET A 138 6.13 -1.76 -17.33
CA MET A 138 6.68 -1.09 -18.52
C MET A 138 8.05 -0.44 -18.25
N PRO A 139 8.86 -0.17 -19.28
CA PRO A 139 10.08 0.64 -19.16
C PRO A 139 9.77 2.04 -18.63
N LEU A 140 10.63 2.58 -17.76
CA LEU A 140 10.39 3.87 -17.08
C LEU A 140 10.25 5.04 -18.07
N ASP A 141 10.97 5.00 -19.18
CA ASP A 141 10.91 6.08 -20.17
C ASP A 141 9.64 6.03 -21.00
N GLU A 142 9.14 4.83 -21.32
CA GLU A 142 7.82 4.60 -21.93
C GLU A 142 6.70 5.10 -21.00
N PHE A 143 6.77 4.76 -19.73
CA PHE A 143 5.84 5.26 -18.72
C PHE A 143 5.82 6.79 -18.64
N LYS A 144 6.99 7.46 -18.64
CA LYS A 144 7.09 8.92 -18.66
C LYS A 144 6.49 9.54 -19.92
N ALA A 145 6.72 8.91 -21.08
CA ALA A 145 6.16 9.36 -22.35
C ALA A 145 4.63 9.25 -22.36
N MET A 146 4.09 8.14 -21.88
CA MET A 146 2.65 7.94 -21.70
C MET A 146 2.03 9.02 -20.79
N LEU A 147 2.65 9.31 -19.64
CA LEU A 147 2.17 10.37 -18.75
C LEU A 147 2.26 11.77 -19.35
N ALA A 148 3.25 12.05 -20.18
CA ALA A 148 3.38 13.34 -20.85
C ALA A 148 2.22 13.57 -21.84
N ILE A 149 1.78 12.53 -22.54
CA ILE A 149 0.57 12.59 -23.39
C ILE A 149 -0.65 12.86 -22.51
N TYR A 150 -0.80 12.10 -21.42
CA TYR A 150 -1.90 12.24 -20.46
C TYR A 150 -2.01 13.66 -19.91
N THR A 151 -0.90 14.28 -19.49
CA THR A 151 -0.91 15.62 -18.89
C THR A 151 -1.09 16.75 -19.88
N ASN A 152 -0.80 16.54 -21.16
CA ASN A 152 -0.90 17.54 -22.21
C ASN A 152 -2.23 17.48 -23.00
N THR A 153 -3.06 16.46 -22.77
CA THR A 153 -4.37 16.34 -23.39
C THR A 153 -5.41 17.08 -22.53
N PRO A 154 -6.21 18.02 -23.09
CA PRO A 154 -7.30 18.64 -22.34
C PRO A 154 -8.25 17.55 -21.85
N HIS A 155 -8.41 17.42 -20.53
CA HIS A 155 -9.26 16.41 -19.94
C HIS A 155 -10.74 16.57 -20.30
N PRO A 156 -11.39 15.59 -20.92
CA PRO A 156 -12.79 15.32 -20.67
C PRO A 156 -12.95 14.76 -19.26
N VAL A 157 -14.05 15.05 -18.59
CA VAL A 157 -14.33 14.69 -17.18
C VAL A 157 -14.35 13.16 -16.92
N ASP A 158 -14.36 12.35 -17.98
CA ASP A 158 -14.39 10.88 -17.95
C ASP A 158 -13.22 10.29 -18.76
N TRP A 159 -12.02 10.36 -18.22
CA TRP A 159 -10.88 9.73 -18.88
C TRP A 159 -10.74 8.26 -18.47
N ASP A 160 -11.16 7.36 -19.34
CA ASP A 160 -10.97 5.93 -19.19
C ASP A 160 -9.62 5.52 -19.76
N MET A 161 -8.65 5.21 -18.88
CA MET A 161 -7.30 4.74 -19.27
C MET A 161 -7.30 3.37 -19.97
N THR A 162 -8.46 2.69 -20.06
CA THR A 162 -8.56 1.37 -20.68
C THR A 162 -8.53 1.39 -22.21
N HIS A 163 -8.75 2.55 -22.84
CA HIS A 163 -8.92 2.66 -24.30
C HIS A 163 -7.66 2.95 -25.12
N HIS A 164 -6.46 2.98 -24.51
CA HIS A 164 -5.22 3.28 -25.25
C HIS A 164 -4.23 2.11 -25.41
N CYS A 165 -4.71 0.86 -25.35
CA CYS A 165 -3.92 -0.32 -25.70
C CYS A 165 -4.49 -1.09 -26.90
N GLU A 166 -4.88 -0.37 -27.97
CA GLU A 166 -5.04 -0.98 -29.29
C GLU A 166 -4.11 -0.26 -30.27
N CYS A 167 -2.86 -0.73 -30.31
CA CYS A 167 -1.96 -0.68 -31.47
C CYS A 167 -0.92 -1.78 -31.34
#